data_f365ad3e299c683548b34122d26fa413
#
_entry.id   f365ad3e299c683548b34122d26fa413
#
_cell.length_a   1.000
_cell.length_b   1.000
_cell.length_c   1.000
_cell.angle_alpha   90.00
_cell.angle_beta   90.00
_cell.angle_gamma   90.00
#
_symmetry.space_group_name_H-M   'P 1'
#
loop_
_entity.id
_entity.type
_entity.pdbx_description
1 polymer ?
#
loop_
_entity_poly.entity_id
_entity_poly.type
_entity_poly.pdbx_seq_one_letter_code
_entity_poly.pdbx_strand_id
1 'polypeptide(L)'
;KKIKCKYLDVSINFKFGHKRRGNIKTLKKFEKLFDYKRVITKPYKKNNKIISSTIIRKKIRAGKIEEINKLLNRVWSVEGKVIKGQKRGRKIGFPTCNLKLDNYVIPRLGVYTVKVSNKNFNKNGIANIGYRPTFKGQSLLLETNIFGFRKNLYNKVINISFKKFIRP
;
A
#
# COMPACT_ATOMS: atom_id res chain seq x y z
N LYS A 1 26.88 3.83 14.73
CA LYS A 1 26.15 4.29 15.94
C LYS A 1 25.39 3.09 16.52
N LYS A 2 25.63 2.74 17.80
CA LYS A 2 24.86 1.71 18.51
C LYS A 2 23.51 2.29 18.97
N ILE A 3 22.40 1.66 18.59
CA ILE A 3 21.07 2.02 19.09
C ILE A 3 20.95 1.43 20.49
N LYS A 4 20.85 2.26 21.53
CA LYS A 4 20.56 1.82 22.91
C LYS A 4 19.04 1.56 23.02
N CYS A 5 18.60 0.36 22.69
CA CYS A 5 17.20 -0.06 22.74
C CYS A 5 16.87 -0.58 24.13
N LYS A 6 15.88 0.00 24.81
CA LYS A 6 15.39 -0.47 26.13
C LYS A 6 14.29 -1.52 26.01
N TYR A 7 13.48 -1.45 24.96
CA TYR A 7 12.39 -2.40 24.70
C TYR A 7 12.48 -2.91 23.27
N LEU A 8 12.34 -4.21 23.09
CA LEU A 8 12.32 -4.88 21.81
C LEU A 8 10.99 -5.60 21.61
N ASP A 9 10.10 -5.01 20.84
CA ASP A 9 8.83 -5.64 20.49
C ASP A 9 9.00 -6.54 19.27
N VAL A 10 8.65 -7.81 19.42
CA VAL A 10 8.79 -8.83 18.37
C VAL A 10 7.60 -9.78 18.36
N SER A 11 7.23 -10.24 17.17
CA SER A 11 6.21 -11.29 17.05
C SER A 11 6.71 -12.64 17.55
N ILE A 12 5.80 -13.51 17.97
CA ILE A 12 6.12 -14.87 18.44
C ILE A 12 6.93 -15.70 17.42
N ASN A 13 6.78 -15.42 16.13
CA ASN A 13 7.48 -16.08 15.03
C ASN A 13 8.73 -15.33 14.56
N PHE A 14 9.19 -14.34 15.32
CA PHE A 14 10.33 -13.51 14.93
C PHE A 14 11.61 -14.35 14.79
N LYS A 15 12.31 -14.16 13.67
CA LYS A 15 13.60 -14.76 13.38
C LYS A 15 14.56 -13.73 12.81
N PHE A 16 15.82 -13.79 13.20
CA PHE A 16 16.85 -12.82 12.81
C PHE A 16 18.24 -13.47 12.65
N GLY A 17 19.20 -12.66 12.21
CA GLY A 17 20.60 -13.07 12.05
C GLY A 17 20.84 -13.95 10.82
N HIS A 18 22.09 -14.43 10.69
CA HIS A 18 22.52 -15.25 9.57
C HIS A 18 21.65 -16.51 9.41
N LYS A 19 21.15 -16.74 8.20
CA LYS A 19 20.23 -17.85 7.87
C LYS A 19 19.01 -17.97 8.79
N ARG A 20 18.56 -16.86 9.40
CA ARG A 20 17.41 -16.80 10.32
C ARG A 20 17.51 -17.74 11.54
N ARG A 21 18.73 -18.02 12.01
CA ARG A 21 18.96 -18.91 13.15
C ARG A 21 18.55 -18.30 14.50
N GLY A 22 18.61 -16.97 14.63
CA GLY A 22 18.14 -16.26 15.81
C GLY A 22 16.61 -16.30 15.95
N ASN A 23 16.12 -16.44 17.17
CA ASN A 23 14.69 -16.52 17.50
C ASN A 23 14.44 -15.90 18.89
N ILE A 24 13.20 -15.99 19.39
CA ILE A 24 12.80 -15.46 20.69
C ILE A 24 13.62 -16.02 21.84
N LYS A 25 13.99 -17.32 21.79
CA LYS A 25 14.83 -17.94 22.83
C LYS A 25 16.22 -17.31 22.83
N THR A 26 16.78 -17.05 21.66
CA THR A 26 18.06 -16.34 21.50
C THR A 26 17.99 -14.93 22.08
N LEU A 27 16.91 -14.17 21.80
CA LEU A 27 16.71 -12.85 22.39
C LEU A 27 16.65 -12.92 23.92
N LYS A 28 15.97 -13.93 24.49
CA LYS A 28 15.91 -14.11 25.93
C LYS A 28 17.30 -14.23 26.58
N LYS A 29 18.20 -15.00 25.96
CA LYS A 29 19.57 -15.20 26.48
C LYS A 29 20.35 -13.88 26.54
N PHE A 30 20.08 -12.94 25.62
CA PHE A 30 20.80 -11.68 25.51
C PHE A 30 20.17 -10.50 26.27
N GLU A 31 18.99 -10.67 26.90
CA GLU A 31 18.30 -9.60 27.63
C GLU A 31 19.18 -8.96 28.71
N LYS A 32 19.84 -9.80 29.54
CA LYS A 32 20.72 -9.31 30.61
C LYS A 32 22.01 -8.69 30.07
N LEU A 33 22.61 -9.30 29.04
CA LEU A 33 23.89 -8.86 28.47
C LEU A 33 23.79 -7.49 27.78
N PHE A 34 22.67 -7.19 27.15
CA PHE A 34 22.48 -5.95 26.38
C PHE A 34 21.49 -4.98 27.02
N ASP A 35 21.04 -5.22 28.25
CA ASP A 35 20.15 -4.36 29.03
C ASP A 35 18.90 -3.92 28.26
N TYR A 36 18.15 -4.89 27.71
CA TYR A 36 16.86 -4.64 27.07
C TYR A 36 15.79 -5.60 27.61
N LYS A 37 14.52 -5.20 27.46
CA LYS A 37 13.35 -6.05 27.74
C LYS A 37 12.67 -6.41 26.42
N ARG A 38 12.32 -7.67 26.21
CA ARG A 38 11.54 -8.09 25.05
C ARG A 38 10.05 -8.12 25.38
N VAL A 39 9.26 -7.59 24.46
CA VAL A 39 7.80 -7.69 24.44
C VAL A 39 7.42 -8.64 23.31
N ILE A 40 6.69 -9.72 23.64
CA ILE A 40 6.29 -10.71 22.63
C ILE A 40 4.85 -10.47 22.24
N THR A 41 4.64 -10.02 21.00
CA THR A 41 3.31 -9.75 20.45
C THR A 41 2.74 -11.01 19.80
N LYS A 42 1.51 -11.37 20.16
CA LYS A 42 0.77 -12.45 19.48
C LYS A 42 0.27 -11.98 18.12
N PRO A 43 0.23 -12.85 17.10
CA PRO A 43 -0.32 -12.49 15.80
C PRO A 43 -1.79 -12.07 15.93
N TYR A 44 -2.17 -11.01 15.23
CA TYR A 44 -3.57 -10.61 15.17
C TYR A 44 -4.39 -11.68 14.44
N LYS A 45 -5.51 -12.08 15.06
CA LYS A 45 -6.45 -13.05 14.51
C LYS A 45 -7.81 -12.39 14.26
N LYS A 46 -8.44 -12.75 13.16
CA LYS A 46 -9.84 -12.42 12.87
C LYS A 46 -10.53 -13.70 12.40
N ASN A 47 -11.65 -14.05 13.03
CA ASN A 47 -12.37 -15.32 12.77
C ASN A 47 -11.43 -16.54 12.82
N ASN A 48 -10.63 -16.66 13.87
CA ASN A 48 -9.60 -17.69 14.09
C ASN A 48 -8.50 -17.79 13.02
N LYS A 49 -8.45 -16.89 12.04
CA LYS A 49 -7.39 -16.85 11.03
C LYS A 49 -6.37 -15.77 11.35
N ILE A 50 -5.09 -16.13 11.32
CA ILE A 50 -3.99 -15.18 11.50
C ILE A 50 -3.96 -14.22 10.31
N ILE A 51 -3.96 -12.92 10.59
CA ILE A 51 -3.79 -11.88 9.59
C ILE A 51 -2.30 -11.57 9.47
N SER A 52 -1.72 -11.81 8.31
CA SER A 52 -0.31 -11.54 8.01
C SER A 52 -0.17 -10.64 6.79
N SER A 53 0.99 -9.99 6.66
CA SER A 53 1.31 -9.18 5.47
C SER A 53 1.27 -10.01 4.18
N THR A 54 1.59 -11.31 4.24
CA THR A 54 1.50 -12.22 3.10
C THR A 54 0.05 -12.40 2.62
N ILE A 55 -0.90 -12.58 3.55
CA ILE A 55 -2.33 -12.70 3.23
C ILE A 55 -2.84 -11.39 2.63
N ILE A 56 -2.47 -10.26 3.22
CA ILE A 56 -2.88 -8.94 2.71
C ILE A 56 -2.35 -8.73 1.28
N ARG A 57 -1.06 -8.97 1.04
CA ARG A 57 -0.48 -8.86 -0.31
C ARG A 57 -1.15 -9.77 -1.33
N LYS A 58 -1.45 -11.03 -0.96
CA LYS A 58 -2.19 -11.97 -1.83
C LYS A 58 -3.57 -11.42 -2.21
N LYS A 59 -4.29 -10.87 -1.23
CA LYS A 59 -5.61 -10.25 -1.47
C LYS A 59 -5.53 -8.98 -2.33
N ILE A 60 -4.51 -8.14 -2.15
CA ILE A 60 -4.28 -6.96 -3.01
C ILE A 60 -4.11 -7.40 -4.46
N ARG A 61 -3.23 -8.38 -4.74
CA ARG A 61 -3.02 -8.93 -6.09
C ARG A 61 -4.27 -9.56 -6.68
N ALA A 62 -5.18 -10.07 -5.86
CA ALA A 62 -6.45 -10.63 -6.30
C ALA A 62 -7.57 -9.58 -6.47
N GLY A 63 -7.33 -8.30 -6.19
CA GLY A 63 -8.32 -7.22 -6.28
C GLY A 63 -9.39 -7.24 -5.18
N LYS A 64 -9.20 -8.01 -4.10
CA LYS A 64 -10.17 -8.16 -3.00
C LYS A 64 -10.13 -6.97 -2.03
N ILE A 65 -10.34 -5.76 -2.55
CA ILE A 65 -10.12 -4.50 -1.84
C ILE A 65 -11.03 -4.36 -0.62
N GLU A 66 -12.31 -4.71 -0.73
CA GLU A 66 -13.26 -4.59 0.37
C GLU A 66 -12.88 -5.51 1.55
N GLU A 67 -12.40 -6.73 1.25
CA GLU A 67 -11.89 -7.65 2.26
C GLU A 67 -10.63 -7.09 2.95
N ILE A 68 -9.71 -6.50 2.17
CA ILE A 68 -8.48 -5.88 2.69
C ILE A 68 -8.82 -4.75 3.63
N ASN A 69 -9.73 -3.86 3.25
CA ASN A 69 -10.14 -2.72 4.05
C ASN A 69 -10.72 -3.18 5.40
N LYS A 70 -11.54 -4.24 5.39
CA LYS A 70 -12.07 -4.87 6.61
C LYS A 70 -10.98 -5.51 7.47
N LEU A 71 -9.99 -6.17 6.84
CA LEU A 71 -8.89 -6.82 7.57
C LEU A 71 -7.92 -5.81 8.21
N LEU A 72 -7.63 -4.74 7.50
CA LEU A 72 -6.74 -3.67 7.97
C LEU A 72 -7.40 -2.69 8.94
N ASN A 73 -8.74 -2.76 9.09
CA ASN A 73 -9.55 -1.76 9.79
C ASN A 73 -9.27 -0.32 9.32
N ARG A 74 -8.89 -0.17 8.07
CA ARG A 74 -8.67 1.11 7.38
C ARG A 74 -8.77 0.91 5.87
N VAL A 75 -9.01 1.99 5.15
CA VAL A 75 -9.00 1.94 3.69
C VAL A 75 -7.57 1.84 3.20
N TRP A 76 -7.28 0.82 2.37
CA TRP A 76 -5.99 0.70 1.72
C TRP A 76 -5.82 1.81 0.69
N SER A 77 -4.68 2.47 0.71
CA SER A 77 -4.42 3.63 -0.15
C SER A 77 -2.98 3.64 -0.66
N VAL A 78 -2.77 4.38 -1.72
CA VAL A 78 -1.46 4.71 -2.27
C VAL A 78 -1.31 6.23 -2.30
N GLU A 79 -0.10 6.70 -2.05
CA GLU A 79 0.25 8.10 -2.13
C GLU A 79 1.37 8.28 -3.16
N GLY A 80 1.28 9.32 -3.94
CA GLY A 80 2.30 9.59 -4.93
C GLY A 80 2.17 10.97 -5.57
N LYS A 81 3.25 11.37 -6.25
CA LYS A 81 3.31 12.59 -7.02
C LYS A 81 2.62 12.40 -8.37
N VAL A 82 1.73 13.30 -8.73
CA VAL A 82 1.06 13.28 -10.04
C VAL A 82 2.05 13.59 -11.15
N ILE A 83 2.20 12.67 -12.08
CA ILE A 83 3.07 12.80 -13.27
C ILE A 83 2.26 13.19 -14.51
N LYS A 84 2.97 13.73 -15.51
CA LYS A 84 2.37 14.00 -16.82
C LYS A 84 2.08 12.68 -17.53
N GLY A 85 0.90 12.57 -18.15
CA GLY A 85 0.49 11.48 -19.03
C GLY A 85 0.22 11.99 -20.44
N GLN A 86 -0.30 11.11 -21.30
CA GLN A 86 -0.58 11.42 -22.73
C GLN A 86 -1.81 12.33 -22.93
N LYS A 87 -2.48 12.77 -21.87
CA LYS A 87 -3.65 13.68 -21.89
C LYS A 87 -4.84 13.18 -22.73
N ARG A 88 -4.92 11.88 -23.09
CA ARG A 88 -6.02 11.32 -23.91
C ARG A 88 -7.39 11.53 -23.28
N GLY A 89 -7.54 11.27 -21.98
CA GLY A 89 -8.79 11.49 -21.25
C GLY A 89 -9.25 12.93 -21.28
N ARG A 90 -8.33 13.92 -21.31
CA ARG A 90 -8.69 15.34 -21.42
C ARG A 90 -9.39 15.67 -22.74
N LYS A 91 -8.98 15.01 -23.86
CA LYS A 91 -9.58 15.24 -25.19
C LYS A 91 -11.04 14.78 -25.27
N ILE A 92 -11.42 13.78 -24.46
CA ILE A 92 -12.76 13.21 -24.41
C ILE A 92 -13.56 13.65 -23.16
N GLY A 93 -13.15 14.75 -22.52
CA GLY A 93 -13.89 15.35 -21.39
C GLY A 93 -13.63 14.72 -20.01
N PHE A 94 -12.80 13.67 -19.92
CA PHE A 94 -12.48 12.95 -18.67
C PHE A 94 -11.00 13.08 -18.29
N PRO A 95 -10.55 14.25 -17.78
CA PRO A 95 -9.15 14.43 -17.42
C PRO A 95 -8.74 13.46 -16.34
N THR A 96 -7.58 12.79 -16.53
CA THR A 96 -7.00 11.85 -15.57
C THR A 96 -5.69 12.38 -15.02
N CYS A 97 -5.41 12.04 -13.76
CA CYS A 97 -4.08 12.15 -13.17
C CYS A 97 -3.42 10.78 -13.11
N ASN A 98 -2.09 10.76 -13.23
CA ASN A 98 -1.31 9.53 -13.32
C ASN A 98 -0.33 9.44 -12.15
N LEU A 99 -0.26 8.28 -11.49
CA LEU A 99 0.73 7.96 -10.47
C LEU A 99 1.50 6.69 -10.86
N LYS A 100 2.77 6.61 -10.46
CA LYS A 100 3.53 5.37 -10.48
C LYS A 100 3.28 4.57 -9.20
N LEU A 101 3.33 3.25 -9.32
CA LEU A 101 3.12 2.30 -8.21
C LEU A 101 4.39 1.56 -7.80
N ASP A 102 5.58 2.11 -8.13
CA ASP A 102 6.87 1.42 -8.00
C ASP A 102 7.15 0.87 -6.59
N ASN A 103 6.65 1.55 -5.55
CA ASN A 103 6.87 1.19 -4.15
C ASN A 103 5.68 0.46 -3.49
N TYR A 104 4.71 0.03 -4.28
CA TYR A 104 3.49 -0.60 -3.77
C TYR A 104 3.34 -2.04 -4.26
N VAL A 105 2.63 -2.84 -3.49
CA VAL A 105 2.12 -4.12 -4.01
C VAL A 105 1.11 -3.80 -5.10
N ILE A 106 1.39 -4.28 -6.32
CA ILE A 106 0.53 -4.05 -7.47
C ILE A 106 -0.81 -4.77 -7.26
N PRO A 107 -1.95 -4.07 -7.25
CA PRO A 107 -3.26 -4.70 -7.22
C PRO A 107 -3.57 -5.41 -8.54
N ARG A 108 -4.64 -6.20 -8.57
CA ARG A 108 -5.17 -6.72 -9.82
C ARG A 108 -5.35 -5.58 -10.82
N LEU A 109 -4.93 -5.77 -12.05
CA LEU A 109 -5.14 -4.79 -13.12
C LEU A 109 -6.64 -4.59 -13.37
N GLY A 110 -7.04 -3.36 -13.68
CA GLY A 110 -8.43 -3.03 -13.97
C GLY A 110 -8.93 -1.78 -13.25
N VAL A 111 -10.23 -1.64 -13.18
CA VAL A 111 -10.95 -0.44 -12.77
C VAL A 111 -11.41 -0.53 -11.32
N TYR A 112 -11.27 0.57 -10.59
CA TYR A 112 -11.60 0.68 -9.16
C TYR A 112 -12.40 1.95 -8.87
N THR A 113 -13.35 1.87 -7.94
CA THR A 113 -13.83 3.08 -7.28
C THR A 113 -12.84 3.52 -6.22
N VAL A 114 -12.56 4.81 -6.18
CA VAL A 114 -11.56 5.40 -5.29
C VAL A 114 -12.06 6.69 -4.65
N LYS A 115 -11.38 7.07 -3.58
CA LYS A 115 -11.46 8.41 -3.02
C LYS A 115 -10.10 9.06 -3.11
N VAL A 116 -10.03 10.25 -3.67
CA VAL A 116 -8.79 10.98 -3.91
C VAL A 116 -8.75 12.19 -3.00
N SER A 117 -7.66 12.38 -2.30
CA SER A 117 -7.50 13.47 -1.35
C SER A 117 -6.09 14.04 -1.34
N ASN A 118 -6.02 15.29 -0.92
CA ASN A 118 -4.83 15.94 -0.41
C ASN A 118 -5.25 16.98 0.65
N LYS A 119 -4.34 17.90 1.03
CA LYS A 119 -4.65 18.94 2.03
C LYS A 119 -5.85 19.84 1.65
N ASN A 120 -6.16 19.97 0.35
CA ASN A 120 -7.10 20.98 -0.16
C ASN A 120 -8.42 20.38 -0.67
N PHE A 121 -8.52 19.06 -0.85
CA PHE A 121 -9.74 18.43 -1.34
C PHE A 121 -9.85 16.97 -0.95
N ASN A 122 -11.08 16.46 -1.01
CA ASN A 122 -11.41 15.06 -0.77
C ASN A 122 -12.61 14.70 -1.64
N LYS A 123 -12.39 13.96 -2.75
CA LYS A 123 -13.38 13.70 -3.80
C LYS A 123 -13.41 12.24 -4.22
N ASN A 124 -14.54 11.79 -4.72
CA ASN A 124 -14.68 10.47 -5.33
C ASN A 124 -14.12 10.46 -6.75
N GLY A 125 -13.76 9.27 -7.22
CA GLY A 125 -13.23 9.08 -8.55
C GLY A 125 -13.23 7.63 -9.00
N ILE A 126 -12.79 7.42 -10.22
CA ILE A 126 -12.52 6.10 -10.80
C ILE A 126 -11.05 6.03 -11.16
N ALA A 127 -10.42 4.92 -10.82
CA ALA A 127 -9.01 4.68 -11.14
C ALA A 127 -8.87 3.40 -11.99
N ASN A 128 -7.97 3.45 -12.95
CA ASN A 128 -7.57 2.30 -13.75
C ASN A 128 -6.10 1.98 -13.47
N ILE A 129 -5.81 0.72 -13.18
CA ILE A 129 -4.43 0.20 -13.07
C ILE A 129 -4.16 -0.63 -14.32
N GLY A 130 -3.17 -0.24 -15.09
CA GLY A 130 -2.83 -0.92 -16.32
C GLY A 130 -1.44 -0.57 -16.85
N TYR A 131 -0.96 -1.41 -17.77
CA TYR A 131 0.27 -1.14 -18.50
C TYR A 131 0.01 -0.17 -19.65
N ARG A 132 0.94 0.76 -19.84
CA ARG A 132 0.93 1.69 -20.97
C ARG A 132 2.21 1.53 -21.78
N PRO A 133 2.11 1.44 -23.12
CA PRO A 133 3.27 1.49 -23.99
C PRO A 133 4.04 2.81 -23.82
N THR A 134 5.34 2.72 -23.74
CA THR A 134 6.27 3.85 -23.72
C THR A 134 7.41 3.57 -24.70
N PHE A 135 8.21 4.59 -25.05
CA PHE A 135 9.39 4.42 -25.90
C PHE A 135 10.43 3.44 -25.31
N LYS A 136 10.40 3.17 -24.01
CA LYS A 136 11.32 2.26 -23.32
C LYS A 136 10.66 0.96 -22.86
N GLY A 137 9.52 0.57 -23.44
CA GLY A 137 8.76 -0.63 -23.05
C GLY A 137 7.38 -0.29 -22.48
N GLN A 138 6.96 -1.00 -21.42
CA GLN A 138 5.65 -0.79 -20.77
C GLN A 138 5.84 -0.18 -19.39
N SER A 139 5.05 0.82 -19.05
CA SER A 139 4.98 1.39 -17.70
C SER A 139 3.66 1.05 -17.03
N LEU A 140 3.71 0.57 -15.79
CA LEU A 140 2.53 0.38 -14.97
C LEU A 140 2.10 1.73 -14.40
N LEU A 141 0.87 2.14 -14.68
CA LEU A 141 0.31 3.40 -14.21
C LEU A 141 -1.02 3.21 -13.50
N LEU A 142 -1.23 4.05 -12.51
CA LEU A 142 -2.52 4.27 -11.89
C LEU A 142 -3.09 5.58 -12.47
N GLU A 143 -4.04 5.45 -13.38
CA GLU A 143 -4.75 6.58 -14.01
C GLU A 143 -6.05 6.83 -13.26
N THR A 144 -6.27 8.05 -12.78
CA THR A 144 -7.43 8.36 -11.94
C THR A 144 -8.17 9.57 -12.49
N ASN A 145 -9.46 9.42 -12.78
CA ASN A 145 -10.40 10.50 -13.00
C ASN A 145 -11.06 10.89 -11.67
N ILE A 146 -10.99 12.17 -11.31
CA ILE A 146 -11.57 12.73 -10.07
C ILE A 146 -12.85 13.47 -10.44
N PHE A 147 -13.98 13.03 -9.88
CA PHE A 147 -15.28 13.59 -10.22
C PHE A 147 -15.41 15.05 -9.79
N GLY A 148 -15.89 15.89 -10.72
CA GLY A 148 -16.11 17.32 -10.47
C GLY A 148 -14.82 18.09 -10.13
N PHE A 149 -13.65 17.61 -10.63
CA PHE A 149 -12.37 18.26 -10.34
C PHE A 149 -11.63 18.61 -11.63
N ARG A 150 -11.38 19.91 -11.84
CA ARG A 150 -10.74 20.44 -13.06
C ARG A 150 -9.41 21.15 -12.81
N LYS A 151 -8.97 21.23 -11.53
CA LYS A 151 -7.71 21.93 -11.19
C LYS A 151 -6.48 21.12 -11.60
N ASN A 152 -5.37 21.81 -11.85
CA ASN A 152 -4.10 21.18 -12.18
C ASN A 152 -3.49 20.53 -10.94
N LEU A 153 -3.14 19.24 -11.04
CA LEU A 153 -2.50 18.44 -9.98
C LEU A 153 -1.06 18.03 -10.30
N TYR A 154 -0.51 18.39 -11.44
CA TYR A 154 0.86 18.01 -11.78
C TYR A 154 1.85 18.42 -10.69
N ASN A 155 2.78 17.51 -10.38
CA ASN A 155 3.77 17.67 -9.33
C ASN A 155 3.19 17.76 -7.89
N LYS A 156 1.90 17.69 -7.69
CA LYS A 156 1.28 17.62 -6.36
C LYS A 156 1.24 16.17 -5.87
N VAL A 157 1.40 15.99 -4.57
CA VAL A 157 1.20 14.69 -3.91
C VAL A 157 -0.30 14.54 -3.61
N ILE A 158 -0.84 13.39 -3.97
CA ILE A 158 -2.23 13.00 -3.68
C ILE A 158 -2.27 11.60 -3.07
N ASN A 159 -3.28 11.36 -2.25
CA ASN A 159 -3.62 10.04 -1.72
C ASN A 159 -4.81 9.47 -2.48
N ILE A 160 -4.72 8.21 -2.91
CA ILE A 160 -5.78 7.47 -3.59
C ILE A 160 -6.18 6.28 -2.74
N SER A 161 -7.34 6.36 -2.13
CA SER A 161 -7.94 5.35 -1.26
C SER A 161 -8.86 4.43 -2.06
N PHE A 162 -8.54 3.15 -2.13
CA PHE A 162 -9.29 2.16 -2.91
C PHE A 162 -10.51 1.68 -2.16
N LYS A 163 -11.68 1.74 -2.79
CA LYS A 163 -12.96 1.33 -2.19
C LYS A 163 -13.40 -0.04 -2.68
N LYS A 164 -13.45 -0.25 -4.00
CA LYS A 164 -13.96 -1.47 -4.61
C LYS A 164 -13.32 -1.73 -5.97
N PHE A 165 -13.07 -2.99 -6.29
CA PHE A 165 -12.72 -3.44 -7.63
C PHE A 165 -14.01 -3.57 -8.46
N ILE A 166 -14.02 -3.04 -9.66
CA ILE A 166 -15.21 -3.03 -10.54
C ILE A 166 -15.09 -4.12 -11.61
N ARG A 167 -14.01 -4.07 -12.40
CA ARG A 167 -13.77 -4.98 -13.53
C ARG A 167 -12.30 -4.97 -13.95
N PRO A 168 -11.84 -6.02 -14.68
CA PRO A 168 -10.56 -5.99 -15.39
C PRO A 168 -10.52 -4.91 -16.46
#